data_9aee94e07e0c355684ff7165b2a9fdd6
#
_entry.id   9aee94e07e0c355684ff7165b2a9fdd6
#
_cell.length_a   1.000
_cell.length_b   1.000
_cell.length_c   1.000
_cell.angle_alpha   90.00
_cell.angle_beta   90.00
_cell.angle_gamma   90.00
#
_symmetry.space_group_name_H-M   'P 1'
#
loop_
_entity.id
_entity.type
_entity.pdbx_description
1 polymer ?
#
loop_
_entity_poly.entity_id
_entity_poly.type
_entity_poly.pdbx_seq_one_letter_code
_entity_poly.pdbx_strand_id
1 'polypeptide(L)'
;MIWIRLTFMENVETVLGPVPADQLGFILPHEHLLVDTYDVRRSAEGVLLELATMSDEVADYKAAGGNTIVDQTIYGLHPDPSGLAEISKATGVHIIAGTGFYHQQYYPEWLDDWSVTQIANRMLGHIVDGFPGTGIKAGIMGELGTHHRGVKPNERKVLEAAAKVQAETKRPIGTHALFTEVGIEQLNILEAAGADLDITLIGHCDTNRDIEYSRKLLKRGVWIGYDAVGQLDKQRDELRAQTIATLIGEGYLEKILISTDIAARARLKIHGNEGYKFLITKFLPLLRSAGVTEDQIETLTRKNPQRFLAGK
;
A
#
# COMPACT_ATOMS: atom_id res chain seq x y z
N MET A 1 21.90 38.11 6.05
CA MET A 1 22.24 36.82 5.37
C MET A 1 21.06 35.87 5.56
N ILE A 2 20.17 35.86 4.57
CA ILE A 2 18.94 35.02 4.59
C ILE A 2 19.37 33.60 4.19
N TRP A 3 19.40 32.70 5.15
CA TRP A 3 19.56 31.26 4.86
C TRP A 3 18.28 30.78 4.20
N ILE A 4 18.26 30.70 2.87
CA ILE A 4 17.26 29.92 2.14
C ILE A 4 17.56 28.47 2.51
N ARG A 5 16.77 27.88 3.42
CA ARG A 5 16.68 26.43 3.57
C ARG A 5 16.13 25.91 2.24
N LEU A 6 17.01 25.47 1.36
CA LEU A 6 16.65 24.56 0.29
C LEU A 6 16.18 23.28 0.97
N THR A 7 14.87 23.18 1.15
CA THR A 7 14.22 21.92 1.48
C THR A 7 14.45 21.03 0.24
N PHE A 8 15.43 20.14 0.32
CA PHE A 8 15.54 19.07 -0.66
C PHE A 8 14.23 18.29 -0.58
N MET A 9 13.35 18.50 -1.55
CA MET A 9 12.14 17.71 -1.67
C MET A 9 12.56 16.30 -2.03
N GLU A 10 12.26 15.34 -1.14
CA GLU A 10 12.62 13.96 -1.36
C GLU A 10 11.78 13.39 -2.50
N ASN A 11 12.44 12.72 -3.43
CA ASN A 11 11.78 12.09 -4.55
C ASN A 11 11.25 10.71 -4.14
N VAL A 12 10.06 10.40 -4.62
CA VAL A 12 9.44 9.08 -4.56
C VAL A 12 9.63 8.40 -5.91
N GLU A 13 10.09 7.15 -5.89
CA GLU A 13 10.30 6.38 -7.10
C GLU A 13 8.97 5.94 -7.68
N THR A 14 8.72 6.28 -8.95
CA THR A 14 7.56 5.82 -9.73
C THR A 14 8.02 4.92 -10.88
N VAL A 15 7.11 4.22 -11.52
CA VAL A 15 7.43 3.37 -12.69
C VAL A 15 7.97 4.14 -13.90
N LEU A 16 7.85 5.46 -13.90
CA LEU A 16 8.41 6.35 -14.94
C LEU A 16 9.61 7.18 -14.44
N GLY A 17 10.15 6.85 -13.27
CA GLY A 17 11.25 7.56 -12.63
C GLY A 17 10.81 8.39 -11.41
N PRO A 18 11.77 9.06 -10.75
CA PRO A 18 11.53 9.75 -9.50
C PRO A 18 10.68 11.02 -9.68
N VAL A 19 9.74 11.25 -8.75
CA VAL A 19 8.86 12.41 -8.70
C VAL A 19 8.96 13.06 -7.31
N PRO A 20 9.04 14.39 -7.20
CA PRO A 20 8.96 15.08 -5.90
C PRO A 20 7.70 14.70 -5.13
N ALA A 21 7.83 14.38 -3.84
CA ALA A 21 6.72 13.87 -3.03
C ALA A 21 5.50 14.80 -3.02
N ASP A 22 5.69 16.11 -3.05
CA ASP A 22 4.62 17.12 -3.08
C ASP A 22 3.87 17.18 -4.42
N GLN A 23 4.42 16.59 -5.48
CA GLN A 23 3.76 16.50 -6.80
C GLN A 23 2.90 15.25 -6.96
N LEU A 24 2.91 14.33 -6.00
CA LEU A 24 2.11 13.11 -6.06
C LEU A 24 0.59 13.35 -5.95
N GLY A 25 0.15 14.50 -5.44
CA GLY A 25 -1.25 14.90 -5.38
C GLY A 25 -2.11 13.99 -4.49
N PHE A 26 -3.30 13.62 -4.96
CA PHE A 26 -4.18 12.67 -4.28
C PHE A 26 -3.69 11.24 -4.52
N ILE A 27 -3.50 10.47 -3.46
CA ILE A 27 -2.82 9.17 -3.50
C ILE A 27 -3.72 8.06 -2.97
N LEU A 28 -3.80 6.93 -3.71
CA LEU A 28 -4.26 5.64 -3.20
C LEU A 28 -3.01 4.83 -2.80
N PRO A 29 -2.71 4.68 -1.50
CA PRO A 29 -1.46 4.07 -1.05
C PRO A 29 -1.46 2.55 -1.06
N HIS A 30 -2.56 1.89 -1.39
CA HIS A 30 -2.65 0.43 -1.46
C HIS A 30 -3.69 0.00 -2.49
N GLU A 31 -3.23 -0.41 -3.67
CA GLU A 31 -4.06 -0.92 -4.76
C GLU A 31 -3.35 -2.03 -5.54
N HIS A 32 -4.12 -2.69 -6.43
CA HIS A 32 -3.64 -3.65 -7.41
C HIS A 32 -4.20 -3.30 -8.79
N LEU A 33 -3.33 -2.99 -9.74
CA LEU A 33 -3.73 -2.65 -11.10
C LEU A 33 -3.66 -3.87 -12.04
N LEU A 34 -2.51 -4.53 -12.05
CA LEU A 34 -2.29 -5.75 -12.81
C LEU A 34 -1.94 -6.87 -11.84
N VAL A 35 -2.94 -7.69 -11.52
CA VAL A 35 -2.82 -8.70 -10.46
C VAL A 35 -3.49 -10.01 -10.88
N ASP A 36 -2.87 -11.13 -10.50
CA ASP A 36 -3.48 -12.45 -10.58
C ASP A 36 -3.51 -13.09 -9.19
N THR A 37 -4.70 -13.12 -8.60
CA THR A 37 -4.97 -13.79 -7.33
C THR A 37 -5.74 -15.09 -7.54
N TYR A 38 -5.69 -15.71 -8.74
CA TYR A 38 -6.42 -16.94 -9.00
C TYR A 38 -6.06 -18.05 -8.00
N ASP A 39 -4.77 -18.23 -7.73
CA ASP A 39 -4.31 -19.24 -6.77
C ASP A 39 -4.75 -18.94 -5.34
N VAL A 40 -4.85 -17.66 -4.98
CA VAL A 40 -5.32 -17.21 -3.65
C VAL A 40 -6.83 -17.43 -3.50
N ARG A 41 -7.62 -17.00 -4.50
CA ARG A 41 -9.09 -16.94 -4.43
C ARG A 41 -9.77 -18.15 -5.04
N ARG A 42 -9.07 -18.94 -5.86
CA ARG A 42 -9.61 -20.01 -6.71
C ARG A 42 -10.76 -19.52 -7.58
N SER A 43 -10.66 -18.31 -8.10
CA SER A 43 -11.68 -17.64 -8.89
C SER A 43 -11.05 -16.64 -9.87
N ALA A 44 -11.59 -16.58 -11.09
CA ALA A 44 -11.21 -15.57 -12.08
C ALA A 44 -11.60 -14.13 -11.68
N GLU A 45 -12.41 -13.95 -10.63
CA GLU A 45 -12.72 -12.65 -10.04
C GLU A 45 -11.46 -11.91 -9.59
N GLY A 46 -10.41 -12.63 -9.16
CA GLY A 46 -9.14 -12.06 -8.73
C GLY A 46 -8.11 -11.90 -9.84
N VAL A 47 -8.50 -11.93 -11.13
CA VAL A 47 -7.58 -11.81 -12.27
C VAL A 47 -7.86 -10.50 -13.01
N LEU A 48 -6.96 -9.54 -12.86
CA LEU A 48 -7.01 -8.21 -13.49
C LEU A 48 -5.75 -8.06 -14.35
N LEU A 49 -5.79 -8.51 -15.60
CA LEU A 49 -4.61 -8.52 -16.49
C LEU A 49 -4.85 -7.78 -17.82
N GLU A 50 -6.08 -7.30 -18.05
CA GLU A 50 -6.42 -6.62 -19.28
C GLU A 50 -5.97 -5.16 -19.26
N LEU A 51 -4.81 -4.88 -19.83
CA LEU A 51 -4.13 -3.58 -19.82
C LEU A 51 -5.03 -2.42 -20.26
N ALA A 52 -5.83 -2.60 -21.32
CA ALA A 52 -6.74 -1.56 -21.80
C ALA A 52 -7.83 -1.24 -20.78
N THR A 53 -8.46 -2.27 -20.19
CA THR A 53 -9.47 -2.11 -19.15
C THR A 53 -8.90 -1.39 -17.94
N MET A 54 -7.71 -1.79 -17.47
CA MET A 54 -7.09 -1.16 -16.32
C MET A 54 -6.66 0.28 -16.61
N SER A 55 -6.23 0.59 -17.83
CA SER A 55 -5.96 1.97 -18.25
C SER A 55 -7.22 2.85 -18.20
N ASP A 56 -8.38 2.34 -18.64
CA ASP A 56 -9.66 3.05 -18.57
C ASP A 56 -10.11 3.28 -17.11
N GLU A 57 -9.94 2.30 -16.23
CA GLU A 57 -10.24 2.41 -14.79
C GLU A 57 -9.35 3.49 -14.12
N VAL A 58 -8.05 3.52 -14.45
CA VAL A 58 -7.11 4.51 -13.93
C VAL A 58 -7.39 5.90 -14.52
N ALA A 59 -7.77 6.00 -15.80
CA ALA A 59 -8.18 7.27 -16.40
C ALA A 59 -9.44 7.84 -15.73
N ASP A 60 -10.39 7.00 -15.35
CA ASP A 60 -11.59 7.40 -14.59
C ASP A 60 -11.24 7.90 -13.18
N TYR A 61 -10.28 7.26 -12.50
CA TYR A 61 -9.71 7.76 -11.25
C TYR A 61 -9.05 9.14 -11.42
N LYS A 62 -8.27 9.33 -12.49
CA LYS A 62 -7.66 10.63 -12.82
C LYS A 62 -8.71 11.71 -13.03
N ALA A 63 -9.77 11.40 -13.79
CA ALA A 63 -10.88 12.33 -14.06
C ALA A 63 -11.63 12.74 -12.78
N ALA A 64 -11.66 11.88 -11.76
CA ALA A 64 -12.24 12.18 -10.45
C ALA A 64 -11.33 13.01 -9.54
N GLY A 65 -10.09 13.31 -9.96
CA GLY A 65 -9.13 14.10 -9.19
C GLY A 65 -7.99 13.29 -8.57
N GLY A 66 -7.89 12.00 -8.87
CA GLY A 66 -6.79 11.14 -8.46
C GLY A 66 -5.47 11.47 -9.19
N ASN A 67 -4.34 11.26 -8.54
CA ASN A 67 -3.04 11.60 -9.10
C ASN A 67 -2.02 10.46 -9.03
N THR A 68 -2.06 9.66 -7.97
CA THR A 68 -1.06 8.62 -7.71
C THR A 68 -1.72 7.35 -7.20
N ILE A 69 -1.22 6.21 -7.63
CA ILE A 69 -1.59 4.88 -7.15
C ILE A 69 -0.32 4.13 -6.75
N VAL A 70 -0.34 3.51 -5.58
CA VAL A 70 0.69 2.57 -5.14
C VAL A 70 0.18 1.17 -5.42
N ASP A 71 0.78 0.52 -6.40
CA ASP A 71 0.49 -0.88 -6.74
C ASP A 71 1.34 -1.79 -5.85
N GLN A 72 0.69 -2.49 -4.94
CA GLN A 72 1.35 -3.41 -4.01
C GLN A 72 1.30 -4.87 -4.49
N THR A 73 1.19 -5.09 -5.80
CA THR A 73 1.28 -6.42 -6.41
C THR A 73 2.73 -6.89 -6.44
N ILE A 74 3.02 -7.93 -5.69
CA ILE A 74 4.36 -8.48 -5.45
C ILE A 74 4.45 -9.97 -5.78
N TYR A 75 5.59 -10.63 -5.56
CA TYR A 75 5.74 -12.07 -5.79
C TYR A 75 4.65 -12.88 -5.04
N GLY A 76 4.01 -13.76 -5.78
CA GLY A 76 2.82 -14.51 -5.35
C GLY A 76 1.49 -13.90 -5.83
N LEU A 77 1.54 -12.69 -6.40
CA LEU A 77 0.40 -11.96 -7.00
C LEU A 77 0.65 -11.57 -8.47
N HIS A 78 1.73 -12.06 -9.07
CA HIS A 78 2.14 -11.86 -10.47
C HIS A 78 2.38 -10.39 -10.87
N PRO A 79 3.40 -9.71 -10.30
CA PRO A 79 3.69 -8.30 -10.60
C PRO A 79 4.10 -8.07 -12.05
N ASP A 80 3.56 -7.02 -12.68
CA ASP A 80 3.92 -6.56 -14.03
C ASP A 80 4.35 -5.09 -14.05
N PRO A 81 5.59 -4.76 -13.69
CA PRO A 81 6.08 -3.38 -13.71
C PRO A 81 6.02 -2.73 -15.09
N SER A 82 6.17 -3.50 -16.17
CA SER A 82 6.11 -2.97 -17.55
C SER A 82 4.69 -2.52 -17.90
N GLY A 83 3.70 -3.35 -17.60
CA GLY A 83 2.30 -2.97 -17.78
C GLY A 83 1.90 -1.76 -16.91
N LEU A 84 2.39 -1.67 -15.67
CA LEU A 84 2.20 -0.48 -14.83
C LEU A 84 2.77 0.79 -15.48
N ALA A 85 3.94 0.70 -16.11
CA ALA A 85 4.55 1.83 -16.81
C ALA A 85 3.73 2.23 -18.06
N GLU A 86 3.13 1.28 -18.78
CA GLU A 86 2.24 1.56 -19.90
C GLU A 86 0.96 2.27 -19.44
N ILE A 87 0.31 1.81 -18.36
CA ILE A 87 -0.85 2.48 -17.75
C ILE A 87 -0.49 3.90 -17.32
N SER A 88 0.64 4.08 -16.63
CA SER A 88 1.09 5.39 -16.17
C SER A 88 1.30 6.37 -17.33
N LYS A 89 1.94 5.93 -18.44
CA LYS A 89 2.12 6.74 -19.65
C LYS A 89 0.80 7.11 -20.30
N ALA A 90 -0.13 6.16 -20.39
CA ALA A 90 -1.42 6.37 -21.05
C ALA A 90 -2.32 7.33 -20.28
N THR A 91 -2.28 7.32 -18.95
CA THR A 91 -3.22 8.05 -18.09
C THR A 91 -2.66 9.32 -17.47
N GLY A 92 -1.33 9.45 -17.40
CA GLY A 92 -0.67 10.51 -16.65
C GLY A 92 -0.87 10.43 -15.13
N VAL A 93 -1.22 9.24 -14.61
CA VAL A 93 -1.25 8.94 -13.19
C VAL A 93 0.12 8.41 -12.79
N HIS A 94 0.69 8.93 -11.70
CA HIS A 94 1.91 8.36 -11.14
C HIS A 94 1.60 6.98 -10.55
N ILE A 95 2.38 5.97 -10.93
CA ILE A 95 2.24 4.63 -10.37
C ILE A 95 3.55 4.27 -9.66
N ILE A 96 3.42 3.79 -8.43
CA ILE A 96 4.55 3.35 -7.60
C ILE A 96 4.44 1.83 -7.50
N ALA A 97 5.48 1.10 -7.94
CA ALA A 97 5.49 -0.36 -7.88
C ALA A 97 6.02 -0.86 -6.54
N GLY A 98 5.38 -1.89 -6.01
CA GLY A 98 5.82 -2.62 -4.83
C GLY A 98 6.82 -3.73 -5.15
N THR A 99 7.61 -4.15 -4.14
CA THR A 99 8.44 -5.36 -4.19
C THR A 99 8.35 -6.13 -2.89
N GLY A 100 8.56 -7.43 -2.96
CA GLY A 100 8.52 -8.33 -1.82
C GLY A 100 7.81 -9.64 -2.12
N PHE A 101 7.29 -10.28 -1.09
CA PHE A 101 6.67 -11.61 -1.19
C PHE A 101 5.39 -11.64 -0.38
N TYR A 102 4.30 -12.14 -0.98
CA TYR A 102 2.96 -12.18 -0.39
C TYR A 102 2.87 -13.21 0.75
N HIS A 103 2.14 -14.28 0.60
CA HIS A 103 2.03 -15.37 1.59
C HIS A 103 2.95 -16.54 1.27
N GLN A 104 3.53 -17.19 2.28
CA GLN A 104 4.47 -18.30 2.10
C GLN A 104 3.94 -19.39 1.13
N GLN A 105 2.65 -19.69 1.14
CA GLN A 105 2.06 -20.72 0.28
C GLN A 105 2.05 -20.35 -1.22
N TYR A 106 2.35 -19.09 -1.57
CA TYR A 106 2.41 -18.59 -2.95
C TYR A 106 3.84 -18.13 -3.31
N TYR A 107 4.82 -18.44 -2.46
CA TYR A 107 6.21 -18.14 -2.76
C TYR A 107 6.74 -19.01 -3.88
N PRO A 108 7.67 -18.51 -4.69
CA PRO A 108 8.45 -19.37 -5.58
C PRO A 108 9.20 -20.43 -4.77
N GLU A 109 9.26 -21.68 -5.28
CA GLU A 109 9.89 -22.82 -4.60
C GLU A 109 11.34 -22.54 -4.16
N TRP A 110 12.09 -21.75 -4.96
CA TRP A 110 13.48 -21.39 -4.63
C TRP A 110 13.61 -20.57 -3.33
N LEU A 111 12.55 -19.93 -2.84
CA LEU A 111 12.62 -19.11 -1.62
C LEU A 111 12.78 -19.97 -0.36
N ASP A 112 12.33 -21.22 -0.38
CA ASP A 112 12.43 -22.11 0.79
C ASP A 112 13.89 -22.31 1.22
N ASP A 113 14.81 -22.38 0.25
CA ASP A 113 16.25 -22.57 0.48
C ASP A 113 17.01 -21.25 0.70
N TRP A 114 16.36 -20.11 0.52
CA TRP A 114 17.03 -18.81 0.62
C TRP A 114 17.18 -18.35 2.06
N SER A 115 18.37 -17.79 2.32
CA SER A 115 18.64 -17.05 3.54
C SER A 115 17.97 -15.67 3.50
N VAL A 116 17.81 -15.06 4.68
CA VAL A 116 17.34 -13.67 4.83
C VAL A 116 18.15 -12.70 3.95
N THR A 117 19.48 -12.90 3.82
CA THR A 117 20.34 -12.05 3.00
C THR A 117 20.05 -12.19 1.50
N GLN A 118 19.77 -13.39 1.00
CA GLN A 118 19.43 -13.60 -0.42
C GLN A 118 18.07 -12.97 -0.74
N ILE A 119 17.09 -13.09 0.17
CA ILE A 119 15.77 -12.44 0.04
C ILE A 119 15.94 -10.91 0.04
N ALA A 120 16.74 -10.36 0.98
CA ALA A 120 17.04 -8.94 1.04
C ALA A 120 17.71 -8.43 -0.25
N ASN A 121 18.71 -9.15 -0.78
CA ASN A 121 19.38 -8.79 -2.03
C ASN A 121 18.42 -8.76 -3.22
N ARG A 122 17.42 -9.64 -3.28
CA ARG A 122 16.41 -9.61 -4.33
C ARG A 122 15.57 -8.33 -4.26
N MET A 123 15.05 -7.98 -3.10
CA MET A 123 14.28 -6.75 -2.92
C MET A 123 15.13 -5.50 -3.14
N LEU A 124 16.36 -5.49 -2.62
CA LEU A 124 17.32 -4.39 -2.83
C LEU A 124 17.61 -4.18 -4.32
N GLY A 125 17.82 -5.27 -5.08
CA GLY A 125 18.02 -5.21 -6.53
C GLY A 125 16.83 -4.52 -7.23
N HIS A 126 15.58 -4.82 -6.86
CA HIS A 126 14.41 -4.15 -7.44
C HIS A 126 14.35 -2.65 -7.11
N ILE A 127 14.88 -2.24 -5.96
CA ILE A 127 14.87 -0.85 -5.50
C ILE A 127 16.03 -0.06 -6.15
N VAL A 128 17.22 -0.65 -6.25
CA VAL A 128 18.43 0.05 -6.67
C VAL A 128 18.63 -0.06 -8.18
N ASP A 129 18.55 -1.28 -8.72
CA ASP A 129 18.85 -1.58 -10.13
C ASP A 129 17.59 -1.62 -11.00
N GLY A 130 16.43 -1.91 -10.39
CA GLY A 130 15.14 -2.10 -11.04
C GLY A 130 14.78 -3.58 -11.25
N PHE A 131 13.53 -3.82 -11.61
CA PHE A 131 13.05 -5.16 -11.95
C PHE A 131 13.79 -5.70 -13.16
N PRO A 132 14.17 -7.00 -13.18
CA PRO A 132 14.99 -7.58 -14.24
C PRO A 132 14.41 -7.32 -15.64
N GLY A 133 15.26 -6.79 -16.54
CA GLY A 133 14.91 -6.52 -17.93
C GLY A 133 14.06 -5.26 -18.17
N THR A 134 13.70 -4.49 -17.13
CA THR A 134 12.83 -3.32 -17.29
C THR A 134 13.50 -1.99 -16.94
N GLY A 135 14.44 -1.98 -15.99
CA GLY A 135 15.00 -0.77 -15.39
C GLY A 135 14.03 0.00 -14.50
N ILE A 136 12.78 -0.47 -14.33
CA ILE A 136 11.77 0.14 -13.47
C ILE A 136 12.09 -0.22 -12.01
N LYS A 137 12.10 0.77 -11.12
CA LYS A 137 12.45 0.59 -9.70
C LYS A 137 11.22 0.52 -8.82
N ALA A 138 11.33 -0.29 -7.75
CA ALA A 138 10.31 -0.33 -6.73
C ALA A 138 10.40 0.89 -5.80
N GLY A 139 9.26 1.47 -5.44
CA GLY A 139 9.16 2.59 -4.50
C GLY A 139 8.79 2.19 -3.07
N ILE A 140 8.29 0.97 -2.86
CA ILE A 140 7.85 0.43 -1.57
C ILE A 140 8.16 -1.06 -1.48
N MET A 141 8.38 -1.57 -0.28
CA MET A 141 8.36 -3.01 0.02
C MET A 141 6.96 -3.36 0.57
N GLY A 142 6.14 -4.00 -0.24
CA GLY A 142 4.74 -4.33 0.14
C GLY A 142 3.85 -4.65 -1.07
N GLU A 143 2.75 -5.34 -0.75
CA GLU A 143 2.26 -5.73 0.59
C GLU A 143 2.90 -7.06 1.07
N LEU A 144 3.72 -7.02 2.09
CA LEU A 144 4.36 -8.22 2.64
C LEU A 144 3.32 -9.06 3.39
N GLY A 145 2.99 -10.23 2.86
CA GLY A 145 1.93 -11.07 3.37
C GLY A 145 2.36 -11.97 4.50
N THR A 146 1.46 -12.17 5.46
CA THR A 146 1.62 -13.22 6.49
C THR A 146 0.29 -13.92 6.76
N HIS A 147 0.38 -15.18 7.13
CA HIS A 147 -0.80 -15.97 7.44
C HIS A 147 -1.53 -15.40 8.68
N HIS A 148 -2.85 -15.22 8.56
CA HIS A 148 -3.70 -14.58 9.57
C HIS A 148 -3.71 -15.25 10.96
N ARG A 149 -3.28 -16.51 11.08
CA ARG A 149 -3.20 -17.27 12.36
C ARG A 149 -1.80 -17.29 12.96
N GLY A 150 -0.86 -16.47 12.45
CA GLY A 150 0.51 -16.39 12.91
C GLY A 150 1.50 -16.47 11.77
N VAL A 151 2.62 -15.80 11.94
CA VAL A 151 3.67 -15.66 10.93
C VAL A 151 4.38 -17.00 10.70
N LYS A 152 4.44 -17.45 9.45
CA LYS A 152 5.12 -18.67 9.04
C LYS A 152 6.64 -18.46 8.95
N PRO A 153 7.46 -19.56 8.98
CA PRO A 153 8.93 -19.42 9.00
C PRO A 153 9.52 -18.60 7.85
N ASN A 154 9.06 -18.80 6.61
CA ASN A 154 9.57 -18.04 5.47
C ASN A 154 8.99 -16.61 5.40
N GLU A 155 7.77 -16.39 5.89
CA GLU A 155 7.21 -15.05 6.07
C GLU A 155 8.05 -14.23 7.05
N ARG A 156 8.51 -14.84 8.15
CA ARG A 156 9.46 -14.23 9.08
C ARG A 156 10.76 -13.82 8.39
N LYS A 157 11.36 -14.70 7.55
CA LYS A 157 12.58 -14.38 6.78
C LYS A 157 12.34 -13.16 5.88
N VAL A 158 11.16 -13.06 5.26
CA VAL A 158 10.80 -11.92 4.39
C VAL A 158 10.70 -10.62 5.19
N LEU A 159 10.05 -10.62 6.36
CA LEU A 159 9.97 -9.45 7.22
C LEU A 159 11.35 -9.01 7.71
N GLU A 160 12.19 -9.96 8.16
CA GLU A 160 13.58 -9.68 8.57
C GLU A 160 14.42 -9.14 7.41
N ALA A 161 14.22 -9.64 6.19
CA ALA A 161 14.87 -9.15 4.99
C ALA A 161 14.43 -7.73 4.64
N ALA A 162 13.12 -7.45 4.73
CA ALA A 162 12.58 -6.12 4.48
C ALA A 162 13.14 -5.07 5.46
N ALA A 163 13.26 -5.42 6.75
CA ALA A 163 13.89 -4.55 7.75
C ALA A 163 15.33 -4.17 7.38
N LYS A 164 16.13 -5.14 6.88
CA LYS A 164 17.51 -4.87 6.41
C LYS A 164 17.53 -3.92 5.21
N VAL A 165 16.66 -4.15 4.23
CA VAL A 165 16.55 -3.29 3.03
C VAL A 165 16.06 -1.89 3.39
N GLN A 166 15.10 -1.78 4.33
CA GLN A 166 14.63 -0.49 4.81
C GLN A 166 15.75 0.31 5.49
N ALA A 167 16.57 -0.33 6.32
CA ALA A 167 17.70 0.33 7.00
C ALA A 167 18.68 0.93 6.00
N GLU A 168 18.91 0.27 4.84
CA GLU A 168 19.83 0.71 3.78
C GLU A 168 19.20 1.77 2.88
N THR A 169 17.93 1.60 2.48
CA THR A 169 17.30 2.38 1.41
C THR A 169 16.35 3.46 1.88
N LYS A 170 15.90 3.38 3.13
CA LYS A 170 14.80 4.19 3.69
C LYS A 170 13.47 4.05 2.91
N ARG A 171 13.31 3.01 2.11
CA ARG A 171 12.03 2.73 1.46
C ARG A 171 11.02 2.19 2.49
N PRO A 172 9.75 2.62 2.42
CA PRO A 172 8.75 2.20 3.37
C PRO A 172 8.41 0.70 3.24
N ILE A 173 7.95 0.12 4.34
CA ILE A 173 7.40 -1.24 4.39
C ILE A 173 5.88 -1.14 4.53
N GLY A 174 5.13 -1.86 3.67
CA GLY A 174 3.71 -2.14 3.82
C GLY A 174 3.48 -3.63 4.08
N THR A 175 2.60 -3.96 5.03
CA THR A 175 2.28 -5.35 5.34
C THR A 175 0.81 -5.68 5.11
N HIS A 176 0.53 -6.97 4.94
CA HIS A 176 -0.82 -7.54 4.81
C HIS A 176 -1.18 -8.26 6.12
N ALA A 177 -2.16 -7.74 6.87
CA ALA A 177 -2.55 -8.25 8.19
C ALA A 177 -4.09 -8.38 8.31
N LEU A 178 -4.68 -9.40 7.66
CA LEU A 178 -6.13 -9.57 7.59
C LEU A 178 -6.75 -10.15 8.87
N PHE A 179 -7.90 -9.59 9.27
CA PHE A 179 -8.91 -10.12 10.19
C PHE A 179 -8.49 -10.32 11.65
N THR A 180 -7.22 -10.49 11.95
CA THR A 180 -6.70 -10.81 13.28
C THR A 180 -5.75 -9.74 13.79
N GLU A 181 -5.14 -9.95 14.96
CA GLU A 181 -4.07 -9.09 15.47
C GLU A 181 -2.66 -9.52 14.98
N VAL A 182 -2.55 -10.25 13.87
CA VAL A 182 -1.26 -10.73 13.34
C VAL A 182 -0.28 -9.59 13.03
N GLY A 183 -0.78 -8.38 12.74
CA GLY A 183 0.07 -7.20 12.58
C GLY A 183 0.91 -6.86 13.81
N ILE A 184 0.50 -7.25 15.01
CA ILE A 184 1.33 -7.11 16.23
C ILE A 184 2.53 -8.06 16.17
N GLU A 185 2.36 -9.30 15.69
CA GLU A 185 3.45 -10.24 15.50
C GLU A 185 4.40 -9.78 14.39
N GLN A 186 3.86 -9.30 13.25
CA GLN A 186 4.64 -8.69 12.18
C GLN A 186 5.50 -7.54 12.72
N LEU A 187 4.90 -6.64 13.49
CA LEU A 187 5.57 -5.49 14.08
C LEU A 187 6.68 -5.90 15.05
N ASN A 188 6.46 -6.94 15.89
CA ASN A 188 7.47 -7.47 16.80
C ASN A 188 8.68 -8.01 16.03
N ILE A 189 8.46 -8.68 14.89
CA ILE A 189 9.53 -9.22 14.04
C ILE A 189 10.31 -8.09 13.38
N LEU A 190 9.61 -7.12 12.78
CA LEU A 190 10.21 -5.98 12.10
C LEU A 190 11.07 -5.13 13.07
N GLU A 191 10.52 -4.81 14.25
CA GLU A 191 11.25 -4.05 15.28
C GLU A 191 12.49 -4.81 15.79
N ALA A 192 12.36 -6.11 16.07
CA ALA A 192 13.49 -6.94 16.48
C ALA A 192 14.57 -7.05 15.39
N ALA A 193 14.21 -6.94 14.13
CA ALA A 193 15.12 -6.90 12.99
C ALA A 193 15.69 -5.50 12.70
N GLY A 194 15.31 -4.48 13.47
CA GLY A 194 15.82 -3.11 13.36
C GLY A 194 15.10 -2.24 12.36
N ALA A 195 13.84 -2.56 11.99
CA ALA A 195 13.04 -1.72 11.13
C ALA A 195 12.72 -0.38 11.79
N ASP A 196 12.68 0.66 10.98
CA ASP A 196 12.19 1.99 11.34
C ASP A 196 10.66 1.97 11.31
N LEU A 197 10.05 2.08 12.50
CA LEU A 197 8.61 2.01 12.65
C LEU A 197 7.89 3.24 12.09
N ASP A 198 8.57 4.38 12.01
CA ASP A 198 8.01 5.63 11.47
C ASP A 198 7.71 5.55 9.97
N ILE A 199 8.32 4.59 9.27
CA ILE A 199 8.09 4.30 7.84
C ILE A 199 7.63 2.84 7.61
N THR A 200 6.89 2.31 8.58
CA THR A 200 6.29 0.96 8.52
C THR A 200 4.76 1.06 8.63
N LEU A 201 4.06 0.44 7.70
CA LEU A 201 2.60 0.38 7.60
C LEU A 201 2.11 -1.04 7.93
N ILE A 202 1.18 -1.14 8.85
CA ILE A 202 0.37 -2.35 9.03
C ILE A 202 -0.93 -2.17 8.25
N GLY A 203 -1.08 -2.91 7.14
CA GLY A 203 -2.24 -2.86 6.27
C GLY A 203 -3.46 -3.59 6.85
N HIS A 204 -4.62 -3.32 6.27
CA HIS A 204 -5.92 -3.96 6.54
C HIS A 204 -6.39 -3.90 8.00
N CYS A 205 -5.98 -2.86 8.74
CA CYS A 205 -6.40 -2.69 10.13
C CYS A 205 -7.92 -2.58 10.28
N ASP A 206 -8.62 -2.09 9.25
CA ASP A 206 -10.07 -1.96 9.18
C ASP A 206 -10.82 -3.29 8.95
N THR A 207 -10.11 -4.37 8.67
CA THR A 207 -10.69 -5.73 8.64
C THR A 207 -10.86 -6.33 10.04
N ASN A 208 -10.10 -5.86 11.02
CA ASN A 208 -10.34 -6.10 12.43
C ASN A 208 -11.34 -5.05 12.97
N ARG A 209 -12.44 -5.51 13.61
CA ARG A 209 -13.50 -4.62 14.10
C ARG A 209 -13.17 -3.96 15.43
N ASP A 210 -12.15 -4.44 16.13
CA ASP A 210 -11.74 -3.90 17.42
C ASP A 210 -10.83 -2.70 17.23
N ILE A 211 -11.30 -1.50 17.55
CA ILE A 211 -10.51 -0.26 17.51
C ILE A 211 -9.27 -0.34 18.41
N GLU A 212 -9.32 -1.16 19.48
CA GLU A 212 -8.17 -1.33 20.37
C GLU A 212 -6.96 -1.93 19.65
N TYR A 213 -7.19 -2.74 18.62
CA TYR A 213 -6.11 -3.22 17.76
C TYR A 213 -5.37 -2.07 17.08
N SER A 214 -6.12 -1.15 16.43
CA SER A 214 -5.52 0.05 15.82
C SER A 214 -4.79 0.93 16.85
N ARG A 215 -5.38 1.11 18.05
CA ARG A 215 -4.74 1.86 19.15
C ARG A 215 -3.43 1.23 19.63
N LYS A 216 -3.38 -0.11 19.74
CA LYS A 216 -2.14 -0.84 20.10
C LYS A 216 -1.02 -0.58 19.09
N LEU A 217 -1.32 -0.60 17.81
CA LEU A 217 -0.37 -0.34 16.73
C LEU A 217 0.09 1.14 16.73
N LEU A 218 -0.86 2.07 16.76
CA LEU A 218 -0.58 3.51 16.75
C LEU A 218 0.28 3.98 17.93
N LYS A 219 0.08 3.40 19.13
CA LYS A 219 0.92 3.66 20.31
C LYS A 219 2.40 3.27 20.10
N ARG A 220 2.69 2.40 19.13
CA ARG A 220 4.06 2.01 18.75
C ARG A 220 4.66 2.88 17.66
N GLY A 221 3.91 3.88 17.16
CA GLY A 221 4.38 4.87 16.19
C GLY A 221 4.28 4.44 14.73
N VAL A 222 3.76 3.25 14.42
CA VAL A 222 3.58 2.77 13.04
C VAL A 222 2.42 3.46 12.34
N TRP A 223 2.43 3.38 11.01
CA TRP A 223 1.26 3.71 10.20
C TRP A 223 0.26 2.56 10.21
N ILE A 224 -1.02 2.90 10.15
CA ILE A 224 -2.10 1.92 9.96
C ILE A 224 -2.83 2.16 8.65
N GLY A 225 -3.16 1.06 7.94
CA GLY A 225 -3.96 1.08 6.71
C GLY A 225 -5.42 0.80 7.00
N TYR A 226 -6.29 1.76 6.70
CA TYR A 226 -7.73 1.58 6.52
C TYR A 226 -7.96 1.49 5.01
N ASP A 227 -7.56 0.37 4.44
CA ASP A 227 -7.36 0.19 3.00
C ASP A 227 -8.30 -0.83 2.35
N ALA A 228 -9.22 -1.44 3.10
CA ALA A 228 -10.30 -2.25 2.56
C ALA A 228 -11.61 -1.47 2.34
N VAL A 229 -11.50 -0.16 2.03
CA VAL A 229 -12.66 0.72 1.82
C VAL A 229 -13.44 0.26 0.58
N GLY A 230 -14.79 0.22 0.71
CA GLY A 230 -15.68 -0.26 -0.34
C GLY A 230 -15.70 -1.78 -0.48
N GLN A 231 -14.93 -2.51 0.33
CA GLN A 231 -15.06 -3.96 0.42
C GLN A 231 -16.21 -4.30 1.38
N LEU A 232 -16.97 -5.35 0.99
CA LEU A 232 -18.11 -5.88 1.72
C LEU A 232 -19.38 -5.03 1.55
N ASP A 233 -19.82 -4.28 2.54
CA ASP A 233 -21.06 -3.53 2.45
C ASP A 233 -20.94 -2.07 2.93
N LYS A 234 -21.95 -1.26 2.59
CA LYS A 234 -21.99 0.16 2.96
C LYS A 234 -21.94 0.42 4.47
N GLN A 235 -22.53 -0.46 5.28
CA GLN A 235 -22.53 -0.28 6.74
C GLN A 235 -21.12 -0.38 7.31
N ARG A 236 -20.27 -1.18 6.68
CA ARG A 236 -18.84 -1.26 7.06
C ARG A 236 -18.09 0.03 6.76
N ASP A 237 -18.37 0.68 5.63
CA ASP A 237 -17.73 1.95 5.28
C ASP A 237 -18.18 3.09 6.21
N GLU A 238 -19.43 3.11 6.63
CA GLU A 238 -19.91 4.04 7.67
C GLU A 238 -19.18 3.81 9.01
N LEU A 239 -19.00 2.55 9.42
CA LEU A 239 -18.24 2.22 10.62
C LEU A 239 -16.76 2.59 10.49
N ARG A 240 -16.12 2.33 9.32
CA ARG A 240 -14.74 2.76 9.04
C ARG A 240 -14.59 4.27 9.18
N ALA A 241 -15.50 5.04 8.58
CA ALA A 241 -15.48 6.51 8.68
C ALA A 241 -15.59 7.00 10.13
N GLN A 242 -16.49 6.41 10.92
CA GLN A 242 -16.65 6.72 12.35
C GLN A 242 -15.40 6.37 13.17
N THR A 243 -14.79 5.20 12.88
CA THR A 243 -13.56 4.76 13.56
C THR A 243 -12.38 5.67 13.24
N ILE A 244 -12.22 6.06 11.97
CA ILE A 244 -11.20 7.04 11.56
C ILE A 244 -11.43 8.38 12.28
N ALA A 245 -12.66 8.89 12.30
CA ALA A 245 -12.98 10.14 13.02
C ALA A 245 -12.64 10.05 14.50
N THR A 246 -12.91 8.90 15.15
CA THR A 246 -12.54 8.65 16.55
C THR A 246 -11.03 8.70 16.75
N LEU A 247 -10.26 7.99 15.91
CA LEU A 247 -8.78 7.97 15.99
C LEU A 247 -8.18 9.36 15.72
N ILE A 248 -8.77 10.14 14.81
CA ILE A 248 -8.39 11.54 14.57
C ILE A 248 -8.62 12.38 15.84
N GLY A 249 -9.76 12.22 16.49
CA GLY A 249 -10.08 12.90 17.75
C GLY A 249 -9.12 12.53 18.90
N GLU A 250 -8.50 11.36 18.83
CA GLU A 250 -7.47 10.89 19.77
C GLU A 250 -6.04 11.35 19.41
N GLY A 251 -5.88 12.11 18.31
CA GLY A 251 -4.59 12.69 17.91
C GLY A 251 -3.79 11.83 16.93
N TYR A 252 -4.36 10.80 16.32
CA TYR A 252 -3.65 9.88 15.41
C TYR A 252 -3.80 10.23 13.92
N LEU A 253 -4.33 11.41 13.57
CA LEU A 253 -4.52 11.83 12.17
C LEU A 253 -3.30 11.54 11.29
N GLU A 254 -2.11 11.83 11.78
CA GLU A 254 -0.87 11.79 11.00
C GLU A 254 -0.26 10.40 10.81
N LYS A 255 -0.94 9.34 11.25
CA LYS A 255 -0.48 7.95 11.14
C LYS A 255 -1.52 7.02 10.49
N ILE A 256 -2.51 7.59 9.79
CA ILE A 256 -3.57 6.83 9.10
C ILE A 256 -3.42 7.00 7.58
N LEU A 257 -3.41 5.89 6.85
CA LEU A 257 -3.53 5.82 5.40
C LEU A 257 -4.86 5.18 5.02
N ILE A 258 -5.48 5.67 3.93
CA ILE A 258 -6.78 5.16 3.45
C ILE A 258 -6.69 4.78 1.98
N SER A 259 -7.23 3.60 1.60
CA SER A 259 -7.24 3.09 0.22
C SER A 259 -8.41 2.13 -0.01
N THR A 260 -8.45 1.48 -1.17
CA THR A 260 -9.57 0.62 -1.55
C THR A 260 -9.18 -0.84 -1.75
N ASP A 261 -7.90 -1.15 -1.93
CA ASP A 261 -7.37 -2.51 -2.13
C ASP A 261 -8.21 -3.28 -3.16
N ILE A 262 -8.31 -2.73 -4.38
CA ILE A 262 -9.07 -3.36 -5.45
C ILE A 262 -8.24 -4.50 -6.06
N ALA A 263 -8.67 -5.73 -5.79
CA ALA A 263 -8.10 -6.97 -6.33
C ALA A 263 -9.21 -7.92 -6.82
N ALA A 264 -10.34 -7.37 -7.31
CA ALA A 264 -11.46 -8.15 -7.80
C ALA A 264 -12.22 -7.43 -8.92
N ARG A 265 -12.55 -8.17 -10.00
CA ARG A 265 -13.27 -7.66 -11.18
C ARG A 265 -14.57 -6.97 -10.83
N ALA A 266 -15.36 -7.56 -9.93
CA ALA A 266 -16.63 -7.01 -9.47
C ALA A 266 -16.53 -5.59 -8.90
N ARG A 267 -15.33 -5.13 -8.51
CA ARG A 267 -15.10 -3.78 -7.98
C ARG A 267 -14.91 -2.72 -9.07
N LEU A 268 -14.60 -3.14 -10.30
CA LEU A 268 -14.30 -2.26 -11.42
C LEU A 268 -15.55 -1.58 -11.99
N LYS A 269 -15.36 -0.40 -12.57
CA LYS A 269 -16.40 0.39 -13.26
C LYS A 269 -17.06 -0.39 -14.40
N ILE A 270 -16.26 -1.15 -15.17
CA ILE A 270 -16.77 -1.96 -16.27
C ILE A 270 -17.84 -2.97 -15.82
N HIS A 271 -17.85 -3.34 -14.55
CA HIS A 271 -18.84 -4.23 -13.93
C HIS A 271 -19.93 -3.46 -13.14
N GLY A 272 -20.06 -2.15 -13.35
CA GLY A 272 -21.10 -1.32 -12.75
C GLY A 272 -20.78 -0.76 -11.37
N ASN A 273 -19.52 -0.85 -10.92
CA ASN A 273 -19.05 -0.24 -9.68
C ASN A 273 -18.26 1.06 -9.92
N GLU A 274 -17.66 1.61 -8.89
CA GLU A 274 -16.96 2.90 -8.96
C GLU A 274 -15.47 2.77 -9.33
N GLY A 275 -14.89 1.57 -9.31
CA GLY A 275 -13.46 1.39 -9.53
C GLY A 275 -12.61 2.18 -8.53
N TYR A 276 -11.43 2.60 -8.94
CA TYR A 276 -10.47 3.31 -8.07
C TYR A 276 -10.94 4.70 -7.60
N LYS A 277 -11.93 5.30 -8.23
CA LYS A 277 -12.51 6.57 -7.74
C LYS A 277 -13.43 6.41 -6.54
N PHE A 278 -13.74 5.17 -6.10
CA PHE A 278 -14.65 4.89 -4.98
C PHE A 278 -14.29 5.71 -3.73
N LEU A 279 -13.01 5.78 -3.39
CA LEU A 279 -12.56 6.56 -2.25
C LEU A 279 -13.04 8.01 -2.35
N ILE A 280 -12.86 8.64 -3.52
CA ILE A 280 -13.21 10.05 -3.76
C ILE A 280 -14.74 10.24 -3.76
N THR A 281 -15.46 9.40 -4.50
CA THR A 281 -16.88 9.62 -4.80
C THR A 281 -17.83 9.10 -3.72
N LYS A 282 -17.43 8.07 -2.96
CA LYS A 282 -18.29 7.41 -1.98
C LYS A 282 -17.77 7.54 -0.55
N PHE A 283 -16.47 7.33 -0.31
CA PHE A 283 -15.96 7.27 1.05
C PHE A 283 -15.66 8.64 1.66
N LEU A 284 -15.09 9.59 0.92
CA LEU A 284 -14.88 10.94 1.45
C LEU A 284 -16.17 11.63 1.92
N PRO A 285 -17.33 11.48 1.25
CA PRO A 285 -18.62 11.94 1.81
C PRO A 285 -18.98 11.31 3.16
N LEU A 286 -18.65 10.03 3.39
CA LEU A 286 -18.88 9.38 4.69
C LEU A 286 -17.97 9.94 5.78
N LEU A 287 -16.70 10.22 5.48
CA LEU A 287 -15.78 10.89 6.41
C LEU A 287 -16.29 12.27 6.80
N ARG A 288 -16.79 13.08 5.84
CA ARG A 288 -17.43 14.38 6.12
C ARG A 288 -18.65 14.22 7.03
N SER A 289 -19.49 13.23 6.76
CA SER A 289 -20.65 12.92 7.59
C SER A 289 -20.29 12.46 9.00
N ALA A 290 -19.11 11.86 9.18
CA ALA A 290 -18.54 11.49 10.48
C ALA A 290 -17.82 12.66 11.19
N GLY A 291 -17.81 13.86 10.60
CA GLY A 291 -17.23 15.07 11.21
C GLY A 291 -15.77 15.33 10.87
N VAL A 292 -15.18 14.57 9.93
CA VAL A 292 -13.81 14.80 9.45
C VAL A 292 -13.77 16.06 8.58
N THR A 293 -12.91 17.01 8.88
CA THR A 293 -12.79 18.30 8.17
C THR A 293 -12.03 18.16 6.85
N GLU A 294 -12.15 19.15 5.95
CA GLU A 294 -11.44 19.15 4.67
C GLU A 294 -9.91 19.14 4.85
N ASP A 295 -9.37 19.87 5.85
CA ASP A 295 -7.94 19.85 6.15
C ASP A 295 -7.45 18.48 6.63
N GLN A 296 -8.29 17.75 7.37
CA GLN A 296 -8.02 16.38 7.79
C GLN A 296 -8.11 15.41 6.61
N ILE A 297 -9.09 15.59 5.72
CA ILE A 297 -9.20 14.82 4.47
C ILE A 297 -7.98 15.07 3.59
N GLU A 298 -7.53 16.31 3.43
CA GLU A 298 -6.29 16.61 2.70
C GLU A 298 -5.08 15.91 3.33
N THR A 299 -5.03 15.87 4.65
CA THR A 299 -3.96 15.17 5.37
C THR A 299 -4.00 13.66 5.08
N LEU A 300 -5.17 13.03 5.17
CA LEU A 300 -5.34 11.59 4.92
C LEU A 300 -5.03 11.19 3.47
N THR A 301 -5.37 12.05 2.49
CA THR A 301 -5.34 11.70 1.06
C THR A 301 -4.11 12.21 0.32
N ARG A 302 -3.37 13.16 0.90
CA ARG A 302 -2.19 13.78 0.30
C ARG A 302 -0.99 13.78 1.24
N LYS A 303 -1.06 14.51 2.37
CA LYS A 303 0.11 14.76 3.23
C LYS A 303 0.66 13.49 3.86
N ASN A 304 -0.22 12.64 4.41
CA ASN A 304 0.18 11.39 5.03
C ASN A 304 0.86 10.43 4.04
N PRO A 305 0.22 10.05 2.90
CA PRO A 305 0.86 9.14 1.97
C PRO A 305 2.12 9.74 1.33
N GLN A 306 2.20 11.07 1.11
CA GLN A 306 3.42 11.74 0.67
C GLN A 306 4.57 11.56 1.68
N ARG A 307 4.31 11.79 2.98
CA ARG A 307 5.33 11.61 4.04
C ARG A 307 5.76 10.15 4.14
N PHE A 308 4.81 9.23 4.18
CA PHE A 308 5.08 7.81 4.25
C PHE A 308 5.96 7.33 3.10
N LEU A 309 5.59 7.66 1.85
CA LEU A 309 6.32 7.26 0.65
C LEU A 309 7.69 7.93 0.53
N ALA A 310 7.85 9.14 1.07
CA ALA A 310 9.12 9.85 1.13
C ALA A 310 10.06 9.32 2.24
N GLY A 311 9.64 8.36 3.06
CA GLY A 311 10.46 7.79 4.13
C GLY A 311 10.59 8.71 5.37
N LYS A 312 9.51 9.42 5.72
CA LYS A 312 9.44 10.39 6.83
C LYS A 312 8.37 10.05 7.84
#